data_2c00b68104d868b11f46d299d49f60ca
#
_entry.id   2c00b68104d868b11f46d299d49f60ca
#
_cell.length_a   1.000
_cell.length_b   1.000
_cell.length_c   1.000
_cell.angle_alpha   90.00
_cell.angle_beta   90.00
_cell.angle_gamma   90.00
#
_symmetry.space_group_name_H-M   'P 1'
#
loop_
_entity.id
_entity.type
_entity.pdbx_description
1 polymer ?
#
loop_
_entity_poly.entity_id
_entity_poly.type
_entity_poly.pdbx_seq_one_letter_code
_entity_poly.pdbx_strand_id
1 'polypeptide(L)'
;GTVGDVDSLSFLEAIRQVKGDVGRENCLYIHVTLVQYIEKSGELKTKPTQHSVKELLSLGIQPDIIVCRSERPIPEEHKDKIALFCNVQKKAVIENLDADSLYHVPLMLEKQGLADTVCEMLGIEKKDPDLKEWKALADKALNLKKKVKIALVGKYVSLHDAYISIVESLKHAGIANDADVDIKWVDSEDITDDNVNETFSDVNGILVPGGFGNRGIEG
;
A
#
# COMPACT_ATOMS: atom_id res chain seq x y z
N GLY A 1 3.56 -11.05 0.91
CA GLY A 1 4.70 -11.65 0.22
C GLY A 1 4.48 -11.72 -1.28
N THR A 2 5.51 -12.04 -2.01
CA THR A 2 5.43 -12.19 -3.47
C THR A 2 4.89 -13.58 -3.79
N VAL A 3 4.03 -13.71 -4.80
CA VAL A 3 3.59 -15.01 -5.29
C VAL A 3 4.80 -15.76 -5.84
N GLY A 4 5.00 -17.00 -5.38
CA GLY A 4 6.18 -17.82 -5.68
C GLY A 4 7.19 -17.90 -4.53
N ASP A 5 7.09 -17.05 -3.50
CA ASP A 5 7.90 -17.17 -2.30
C ASP A 5 7.46 -18.37 -1.45
N VAL A 6 8.44 -19.17 -0.99
CA VAL A 6 8.18 -20.37 -0.17
C VAL A 6 7.40 -20.02 1.10
N ASP A 7 7.73 -18.90 1.74
CA ASP A 7 7.11 -18.45 2.99
C ASP A 7 5.64 -18.08 2.83
N SER A 8 5.19 -17.79 1.61
CA SER A 8 3.79 -17.42 1.32
C SER A 8 2.88 -18.60 0.98
N LEU A 9 3.41 -19.80 0.75
CA LEU A 9 2.64 -20.95 0.25
C LEU A 9 1.50 -21.37 1.18
N SER A 10 1.73 -21.40 2.50
CA SER A 10 0.70 -21.78 3.47
C SER A 10 -0.46 -20.77 3.51
N PHE A 11 -0.15 -19.48 3.35
CA PHE A 11 -1.16 -18.42 3.28
C PHE A 11 -1.97 -18.51 1.98
N LEU A 12 -1.30 -18.74 0.85
CA LEU A 12 -1.96 -18.88 -0.44
C LEU A 12 -2.86 -20.12 -0.48
N GLU A 13 -2.43 -21.23 0.12
CA GLU A 13 -3.26 -22.43 0.25
C GLU A 13 -4.50 -22.15 1.12
N ALA A 14 -4.37 -21.47 2.24
CA ALA A 14 -5.51 -21.07 3.07
C ALA A 14 -6.48 -20.16 2.28
N ILE A 15 -5.96 -19.18 1.54
CA ILE A 15 -6.74 -18.27 0.67
C ILE A 15 -7.50 -19.08 -0.40
N ARG A 16 -6.84 -20.07 -1.02
CA ARG A 16 -7.46 -20.94 -2.01
C ARG A 16 -8.65 -21.72 -1.44
N GLN A 17 -8.50 -22.23 -0.22
CA GLN A 17 -9.55 -23.01 0.46
C GLN A 17 -10.76 -22.15 0.82
N VAL A 18 -10.58 -20.88 1.24
CA VAL A 18 -11.67 -19.97 1.60
C VAL A 18 -12.75 -19.89 0.52
N LYS A 19 -12.38 -19.81 -0.77
CA LYS A 19 -13.36 -19.76 -1.88
C LYS A 19 -14.23 -21.01 -1.96
N GLY A 20 -13.69 -22.17 -1.55
CA GLY A 20 -14.45 -23.41 -1.43
C GLY A 20 -15.41 -23.41 -0.24
N ASP A 21 -14.97 -22.85 0.89
CA ASP A 21 -15.74 -22.83 2.14
C ASP A 21 -16.92 -21.86 2.09
N VAL A 22 -16.71 -20.68 1.50
CA VAL A 22 -17.74 -19.60 1.48
C VAL A 22 -18.60 -19.60 0.21
N GLY A 23 -18.24 -20.37 -0.81
CA GLY A 23 -18.87 -20.35 -2.13
C GLY A 23 -18.24 -19.37 -3.10
N ARG A 24 -18.22 -19.74 -4.38
CA ARG A 24 -17.57 -18.97 -5.44
C ARG A 24 -18.21 -17.60 -5.66
N GLU A 25 -19.50 -17.50 -5.42
CA GLU A 25 -20.30 -16.28 -5.54
C GLU A 25 -20.04 -15.27 -4.40
N ASN A 26 -19.44 -15.74 -3.30
CA ASN A 26 -19.17 -14.91 -2.12
C ASN A 26 -17.70 -14.52 -1.97
N CYS A 27 -16.84 -14.89 -2.93
CA CYS A 27 -15.41 -14.65 -2.85
C CYS A 27 -14.82 -14.37 -4.24
N LEU A 28 -14.06 -13.30 -4.36
CA LEU A 28 -13.25 -13.00 -5.54
C LEU A 28 -11.78 -12.79 -5.15
N TYR A 29 -10.88 -13.03 -6.08
CA TYR A 29 -9.45 -12.83 -5.90
C TYR A 29 -8.98 -11.61 -6.68
N ILE A 30 -8.43 -10.65 -5.97
CA ILE A 30 -7.77 -9.47 -6.55
C ILE A 30 -6.26 -9.67 -6.45
N HIS A 31 -5.59 -9.73 -7.60
CA HIS A 31 -4.15 -9.87 -7.65
C HIS A 31 -3.49 -8.54 -8.00
N VAL A 32 -2.61 -8.07 -7.13
CA VAL A 32 -1.84 -6.84 -7.36
C VAL A 32 -0.50 -7.20 -7.98
N THR A 33 -0.20 -6.58 -9.12
CA THR A 33 1.04 -6.83 -9.88
C THR A 33 1.77 -5.53 -10.19
N LEU A 34 3.01 -5.66 -10.65
CA LEU A 34 3.81 -4.53 -11.13
C LEU A 34 3.99 -4.62 -12.66
N VAL A 35 3.60 -3.56 -13.35
CA VAL A 35 3.88 -3.35 -14.77
C VAL A 35 5.06 -2.39 -14.87
N GLN A 36 6.25 -2.93 -15.09
CA GLN A 36 7.48 -2.16 -15.12
C GLN A 36 7.65 -1.40 -16.43
N TYR A 37 8.09 -0.15 -16.33
CA TYR A 37 8.62 0.60 -17.46
C TYR A 37 10.14 0.46 -17.52
N ILE A 38 10.68 0.10 -18.69
CA ILE A 38 12.11 0.00 -18.91
C ILE A 38 12.57 1.22 -19.69
N GLU A 39 13.20 2.17 -19.01
CA GLU A 39 13.65 3.42 -19.61
C GLU A 39 14.52 3.24 -20.85
N LYS A 40 15.47 2.28 -20.81
CA LYS A 40 16.39 2.00 -21.91
C LYS A 40 15.70 1.55 -23.21
N SER A 41 14.57 0.85 -23.11
CA SER A 41 13.81 0.37 -24.28
C SER A 41 12.57 1.23 -24.56
N GLY A 42 12.19 2.14 -23.66
CA GLY A 42 11.00 2.95 -23.79
C GLY A 42 9.68 2.15 -23.72
N GLU A 43 9.69 0.97 -23.09
CA GLU A 43 8.57 0.03 -23.14
C GLU A 43 8.05 -0.37 -21.75
N LEU A 44 6.73 -0.51 -21.64
CA LEU A 44 6.09 -1.21 -20.54
C LEU A 44 6.18 -2.73 -20.74
N LYS A 45 6.54 -3.45 -19.70
CA LYS A 45 6.65 -4.92 -19.70
C LYS A 45 5.49 -5.57 -18.96
N THR A 46 4.65 -6.28 -19.72
CA THR A 46 3.51 -7.06 -19.17
C THR A 46 3.88 -8.49 -18.78
N LYS A 47 5.03 -8.99 -19.19
CA LYS A 47 5.48 -10.37 -18.91
C LYS A 47 5.59 -10.68 -17.40
N PRO A 48 6.14 -9.79 -16.54
CA PRO A 48 6.18 -10.06 -15.10
C PRO A 48 4.79 -10.30 -14.50
N THR A 49 3.79 -9.49 -14.89
CA THR A 49 2.39 -9.68 -14.51
C THR A 49 1.87 -11.06 -14.97
N GLN A 50 2.11 -11.42 -16.23
CA GLN A 50 1.68 -12.73 -16.77
C GLN A 50 2.33 -13.91 -16.03
N HIS A 51 3.62 -13.81 -15.68
CA HIS A 51 4.33 -14.83 -14.92
C HIS A 51 3.77 -14.93 -13.49
N SER A 52 3.55 -13.80 -12.81
CA SER A 52 2.97 -13.79 -11.47
C SER A 52 1.59 -14.45 -11.43
N VAL A 53 0.74 -14.17 -12.43
CA VAL A 53 -0.57 -14.82 -12.55
C VAL A 53 -0.42 -16.31 -12.84
N LYS A 54 0.55 -16.72 -13.68
CA LYS A 54 0.81 -18.13 -13.97
C LYS A 54 1.23 -18.91 -12.71
N GLU A 55 2.08 -18.32 -11.88
CA GLU A 55 2.45 -18.91 -10.58
C GLU A 55 1.23 -19.06 -9.68
N LEU A 56 0.37 -18.02 -9.60
CA LEU A 56 -0.85 -18.08 -8.81
C LEU A 56 -1.80 -19.18 -9.31
N LEU A 57 -1.94 -19.33 -10.64
CA LEU A 57 -2.71 -20.40 -11.26
C LEU A 57 -2.17 -21.80 -10.92
N SER A 58 -0.85 -21.95 -10.83
CA SER A 58 -0.22 -23.23 -10.46
C SER A 58 -0.58 -23.67 -9.04
N LEU A 59 -0.94 -22.72 -8.18
CA LEU A 59 -1.46 -22.94 -6.82
C LEU A 59 -2.99 -23.13 -6.79
N GLY A 60 -3.65 -23.16 -7.94
CA GLY A 60 -5.10 -23.32 -8.04
C GLY A 60 -5.93 -22.07 -7.77
N ILE A 61 -5.31 -20.89 -7.83
CA ILE A 61 -5.98 -19.60 -7.65
C ILE A 61 -6.04 -18.87 -8.99
N GLN A 62 -7.25 -18.73 -9.57
CA GLN A 62 -7.50 -17.86 -10.72
C GLN A 62 -7.91 -16.48 -10.20
N PRO A 63 -7.14 -15.42 -10.46
CA PRO A 63 -7.57 -14.06 -10.11
C PRO A 63 -8.80 -13.67 -10.93
N ASP A 64 -9.71 -12.96 -10.28
CA ASP A 64 -10.91 -12.39 -10.91
C ASP A 64 -10.62 -10.96 -11.41
N ILE A 65 -9.78 -10.22 -10.67
CA ILE A 65 -9.35 -8.84 -10.99
C ILE A 65 -7.83 -8.76 -10.86
N ILE A 66 -7.20 -7.98 -11.75
CA ILE A 66 -5.77 -7.67 -11.69
C ILE A 66 -5.61 -6.17 -11.52
N VAL A 67 -4.99 -5.76 -10.42
CA VAL A 67 -4.59 -4.37 -10.18
C VAL A 67 -3.13 -4.20 -10.59
N CYS A 68 -2.91 -3.45 -11.64
CA CYS A 68 -1.60 -3.22 -12.25
C CYS A 68 -0.98 -1.94 -11.71
N ARG A 69 -0.02 -2.04 -10.79
CA ARG A 69 0.79 -0.90 -10.38
C ARG A 69 1.74 -0.52 -11.50
N SER A 70 1.82 0.78 -11.79
CA SER A 70 2.70 1.30 -12.83
C SER A 70 3.09 2.76 -12.54
N GLU A 71 4.31 3.14 -12.90
CA GLU A 71 4.78 4.54 -12.86
C GLU A 71 4.12 5.40 -13.96
N ARG A 72 3.65 4.77 -15.03
CA ARG A 72 3.11 5.44 -16.23
C ARG A 72 1.79 4.82 -16.66
N PRO A 73 0.91 5.60 -17.34
CA PRO A 73 -0.34 5.07 -17.88
C PRO A 73 -0.11 3.84 -18.74
N ILE A 74 -0.96 2.82 -18.56
CA ILE A 74 -0.89 1.55 -19.28
C ILE A 74 -1.76 1.69 -20.55
N PRO A 75 -1.16 1.63 -21.77
CA PRO A 75 -1.92 1.69 -23.01
C PRO A 75 -2.98 0.57 -23.08
N GLU A 76 -4.09 0.84 -23.76
CA GLU A 76 -5.20 -0.11 -23.89
C GLU A 76 -4.76 -1.46 -24.49
N GLU A 77 -3.84 -1.45 -25.48
CA GLU A 77 -3.26 -2.66 -26.06
C GLU A 77 -2.54 -3.55 -25.03
N HIS A 78 -1.91 -2.93 -24.01
CA HIS A 78 -1.27 -3.67 -22.92
C HIS A 78 -2.30 -4.22 -21.93
N LYS A 79 -3.39 -3.48 -21.67
CA LYS A 79 -4.52 -3.99 -20.86
C LYS A 79 -5.20 -5.17 -21.56
N ASP A 80 -5.42 -5.08 -22.88
CA ASP A 80 -5.96 -6.19 -23.69
C ASP A 80 -5.06 -7.42 -23.61
N LYS A 81 -3.74 -7.22 -23.70
CA LYS A 81 -2.76 -8.29 -23.59
C LYS A 81 -2.77 -8.94 -22.20
N ILE A 82 -2.82 -8.14 -21.14
CA ILE A 82 -2.92 -8.65 -19.76
C ILE A 82 -4.23 -9.45 -19.61
N ALA A 83 -5.36 -8.89 -20.03
CA ALA A 83 -6.66 -9.56 -19.96
C ALA A 83 -6.64 -10.93 -20.64
N LEU A 84 -6.11 -10.98 -21.87
CA LEU A 84 -6.01 -12.22 -22.63
C LEU A 84 -5.13 -13.27 -21.96
N PHE A 85 -3.90 -12.92 -21.60
CA PHE A 85 -2.92 -13.88 -21.06
C PHE A 85 -3.19 -14.27 -19.60
N CYS A 86 -3.91 -13.45 -18.86
CA CYS A 86 -4.27 -13.72 -17.46
C CYS A 86 -5.70 -14.27 -17.31
N ASN A 87 -6.42 -14.45 -18.42
CA ASN A 87 -7.78 -15.00 -18.47
C ASN A 87 -8.77 -14.24 -17.57
N VAL A 88 -8.74 -12.89 -17.66
CA VAL A 88 -9.69 -11.99 -17.00
C VAL A 88 -10.39 -11.10 -18.01
N GLN A 89 -11.54 -10.53 -17.62
CA GLN A 89 -12.21 -9.55 -18.46
C GLN A 89 -11.39 -8.26 -18.56
N LYS A 90 -11.43 -7.57 -19.69
CA LYS A 90 -10.70 -6.30 -19.89
C LYS A 90 -11.00 -5.26 -18.79
N LYS A 91 -12.28 -5.13 -18.39
CA LYS A 91 -12.71 -4.23 -17.31
C LYS A 91 -12.16 -4.61 -15.93
N ALA A 92 -11.67 -5.84 -15.78
CA ALA A 92 -11.04 -6.33 -14.54
C ALA A 92 -9.52 -6.11 -14.52
N VAL A 93 -8.94 -5.48 -15.54
CA VAL A 93 -7.56 -5.01 -15.55
C VAL A 93 -7.56 -3.55 -15.09
N ILE A 94 -7.28 -3.33 -13.83
CA ILE A 94 -7.34 -2.03 -13.16
C ILE A 94 -5.95 -1.42 -13.12
N GLU A 95 -5.82 -0.21 -13.62
CA GLU A 95 -4.59 0.57 -13.52
C GLU A 95 -4.50 1.26 -12.15
N ASN A 96 -3.34 1.17 -11.50
CA ASN A 96 -3.02 1.91 -10.30
C ASN A 96 -1.66 2.59 -10.47
N LEU A 97 -1.68 3.85 -10.83
CA LEU A 97 -0.49 4.67 -11.01
C LEU A 97 0.14 5.04 -9.67
N ASP A 98 1.42 5.34 -9.69
CA ASP A 98 2.08 5.96 -8.54
C ASP A 98 1.40 7.29 -8.23
N ALA A 99 1.13 7.52 -6.96
CA ALA A 99 0.40 8.67 -6.46
C ALA A 99 1.27 9.49 -5.52
N ASP A 100 1.10 10.81 -5.53
CA ASP A 100 1.80 11.73 -4.63
C ASP A 100 1.44 11.48 -3.15
N SER A 101 0.28 10.88 -2.90
CA SER A 101 -0.17 10.48 -1.57
C SER A 101 -0.99 9.19 -1.63
N LEU A 102 -0.79 8.30 -0.65
CA LEU A 102 -1.58 7.07 -0.50
C LEU A 102 -3.08 7.35 -0.37
N TYR A 103 -3.46 8.53 0.13
CA TYR A 103 -4.87 8.92 0.26
C TYR A 103 -5.56 9.18 -1.09
N HIS A 104 -4.79 9.38 -2.18
CA HIS A 104 -5.35 9.50 -3.54
C HIS A 104 -5.60 8.15 -4.21
N VAL A 105 -4.98 7.07 -3.73
CA VAL A 105 -5.14 5.74 -4.34
C VAL A 105 -6.59 5.27 -4.39
N PRO A 106 -7.42 5.38 -3.32
CA PRO A 106 -8.84 5.00 -3.40
C PRO A 106 -9.60 5.77 -4.47
N LEU A 107 -9.31 7.07 -4.65
CA LEU A 107 -9.95 7.91 -5.68
C LEU A 107 -9.56 7.47 -7.09
N MET A 108 -8.30 7.05 -7.29
CA MET A 108 -7.85 6.52 -8.58
C MET A 108 -8.50 5.17 -8.88
N LEU A 109 -8.57 4.27 -7.92
CA LEU A 109 -9.18 2.95 -8.07
C LEU A 109 -10.69 3.07 -8.37
N GLU A 110 -11.38 4.01 -7.69
CA GLU A 110 -12.79 4.32 -7.98
C GLU A 110 -12.97 4.82 -9.43
N LYS A 111 -12.12 5.75 -9.86
CA LYS A 111 -12.13 6.26 -11.24
C LYS A 111 -11.89 5.16 -12.29
N GLN A 112 -11.13 4.13 -11.96
CA GLN A 112 -10.88 2.96 -12.80
C GLN A 112 -12.05 1.95 -12.78
N GLY A 113 -13.06 2.15 -11.93
CA GLY A 113 -14.23 1.29 -11.81
C GLY A 113 -13.98 -0.02 -11.04
N LEU A 114 -13.00 -0.03 -10.12
CA LEU A 114 -12.73 -1.22 -9.31
C LEU A 114 -13.93 -1.61 -8.46
N ALA A 115 -14.53 -0.65 -7.74
CA ALA A 115 -15.67 -0.92 -6.88
C ALA A 115 -16.88 -1.44 -7.68
N ASP A 116 -17.15 -0.85 -8.83
CA ASP A 116 -18.19 -1.30 -9.75
C ASP A 116 -18.00 -2.73 -10.20
N THR A 117 -16.75 -3.06 -10.60
CA THR A 117 -16.39 -4.40 -11.06
C THR A 117 -16.53 -5.43 -9.93
N VAL A 118 -16.12 -5.08 -8.71
CA VAL A 118 -16.29 -5.93 -7.52
C VAL A 118 -17.76 -6.16 -7.21
N CYS A 119 -18.57 -5.10 -7.16
CA CYS A 119 -20.01 -5.21 -6.89
C CYS A 119 -20.71 -6.10 -7.92
N GLU A 120 -20.41 -5.93 -9.19
CA GLU A 120 -20.97 -6.75 -10.27
C GLU A 120 -20.60 -8.23 -10.11
N MET A 121 -19.33 -8.53 -9.83
CA MET A 121 -18.85 -9.92 -9.69
C MET A 121 -19.41 -10.63 -8.46
N LEU A 122 -19.67 -9.89 -7.38
CA LEU A 122 -20.25 -10.43 -6.14
C LEU A 122 -21.78 -10.32 -6.08
N GLY A 123 -22.43 -9.80 -7.12
CA GLY A 123 -23.89 -9.60 -7.11
C GLY A 123 -24.38 -8.63 -6.05
N ILE A 124 -23.52 -7.66 -5.64
CA ILE A 124 -23.84 -6.62 -4.68
C ILE A 124 -24.45 -5.44 -5.40
N GLU A 125 -25.52 -4.85 -4.82
CA GLU A 125 -26.12 -3.64 -5.38
C GLU A 125 -25.10 -2.50 -5.46
N LYS A 126 -24.90 -1.99 -6.65
CA LYS A 126 -24.02 -0.85 -6.90
C LYS A 126 -24.61 0.44 -6.34
N LYS A 127 -23.83 1.21 -5.62
CA LYS A 127 -24.17 2.55 -5.11
C LYS A 127 -23.03 3.51 -5.41
N ASP A 128 -23.37 4.73 -5.82
CA ASP A 128 -22.37 5.77 -6.00
C ASP A 128 -21.79 6.18 -4.63
N PRO A 129 -20.48 6.07 -4.39
CA PRO A 129 -19.90 6.42 -3.10
C PRO A 129 -19.83 7.94 -2.92
N ASP A 130 -20.14 8.45 -1.74
CA ASP A 130 -19.83 9.84 -1.39
C ASP A 130 -18.37 9.96 -0.90
N LEU A 131 -17.50 10.37 -1.81
CA LEU A 131 -16.06 10.52 -1.57
C LEU A 131 -15.63 11.97 -1.31
N LYS A 132 -16.56 12.89 -1.04
CA LYS A 132 -16.24 14.32 -0.86
C LYS A 132 -15.31 14.57 0.30
N GLU A 133 -15.60 14.00 1.47
CA GLU A 133 -14.76 14.15 2.66
C GLU A 133 -13.40 13.48 2.47
N TRP A 134 -13.37 12.29 1.86
CA TRP A 134 -12.12 11.59 1.54
C TRP A 134 -11.25 12.39 0.58
N LYS A 135 -11.86 12.96 -0.48
CA LYS A 135 -11.14 13.81 -1.42
C LYS A 135 -10.57 15.06 -0.73
N ALA A 136 -11.36 15.71 0.12
CA ALA A 136 -10.90 16.87 0.87
C ALA A 136 -9.71 16.53 1.79
N LEU A 137 -9.72 15.37 2.44
CA LEU A 137 -8.60 14.87 3.25
C LEU A 137 -7.37 14.59 2.39
N ALA A 138 -7.53 13.90 1.26
CA ALA A 138 -6.44 13.59 0.34
C ALA A 138 -5.77 14.86 -0.21
N ASP A 139 -6.57 15.84 -0.65
CA ASP A 139 -6.10 17.12 -1.16
C ASP A 139 -5.38 17.93 -0.04
N LYS A 140 -5.92 17.90 1.19
CA LYS A 140 -5.31 18.55 2.35
C LYS A 140 -3.95 17.97 2.69
N ALA A 141 -3.81 16.64 2.62
CA ALA A 141 -2.56 15.94 2.92
C ALA A 141 -1.37 16.40 2.06
N LEU A 142 -1.62 16.89 0.85
CA LEU A 142 -0.58 17.44 -0.04
C LEU A 142 -0.31 18.95 0.16
N ASN A 143 -1.16 19.65 0.92
CA ASN A 143 -1.14 21.11 1.02
C ASN A 143 -1.04 21.63 2.46
N LEU A 144 -0.28 20.91 3.31
CA LEU A 144 -0.08 21.27 4.71
C LEU A 144 0.80 22.52 4.80
N LYS A 145 0.43 23.47 5.69
CA LYS A 145 1.03 24.80 5.76
C LYS A 145 2.13 24.93 6.80
N LYS A 146 2.00 24.18 7.89
CA LYS A 146 2.97 24.22 8.99
C LYS A 146 3.95 23.06 8.83
N LYS A 147 5.11 23.17 9.47
CA LYS A 147 6.05 22.06 9.60
C LYS A 147 6.35 21.84 11.07
N VAL A 148 6.34 20.59 11.49
CA VAL A 148 6.73 20.16 12.82
C VAL A 148 7.69 18.99 12.71
N LYS A 149 8.71 18.98 13.57
CA LYS A 149 9.67 17.87 13.64
C LYS A 149 9.44 17.11 14.94
N ILE A 150 9.16 15.82 14.83
CA ILE A 150 8.93 14.93 15.97
C ILE A 150 10.06 13.88 16.02
N ALA A 151 10.75 13.79 17.15
CA ALA A 151 11.69 12.70 17.37
C ALA A 151 10.91 11.43 17.74
N LEU A 152 11.07 10.38 16.94
CA LEU A 152 10.62 9.04 17.27
C LEU A 152 11.80 8.27 17.87
N VAL A 153 11.77 8.07 19.18
CA VAL A 153 12.85 7.41 19.93
C VAL A 153 12.49 5.95 20.17
N GLY A 154 13.25 5.03 19.61
CA GLY A 154 12.93 3.61 19.72
C GLY A 154 14.10 2.69 19.39
N LYS A 155 13.92 1.41 19.64
CA LYS A 155 14.96 0.38 19.46
C LYS A 155 15.00 -0.28 18.07
N TYR A 156 14.02 0.03 17.20
CA TYR A 156 13.91 -0.57 15.86
C TYR A 156 13.97 0.48 14.75
N VAL A 157 14.62 1.60 15.02
CA VAL A 157 14.67 2.75 14.09
C VAL A 157 15.41 2.47 12.79
N SER A 158 16.29 1.47 12.77
CA SER A 158 16.94 1.01 11.53
C SER A 158 15.98 0.30 10.56
N LEU A 159 14.83 -0.18 11.05
CA LEU A 159 13.77 -0.78 10.26
C LEU A 159 12.49 0.06 10.40
N HIS A 160 12.33 1.07 9.57
CA HIS A 160 11.24 2.04 9.66
C HIS A 160 9.85 1.38 9.65
N ASP A 161 9.69 0.25 8.95
CA ASP A 161 8.43 -0.51 8.88
C ASP A 161 7.96 -1.01 10.25
N ALA A 162 8.87 -1.21 11.22
CA ALA A 162 8.51 -1.59 12.59
C ALA A 162 7.63 -0.54 13.28
N TYR A 163 7.70 0.72 12.85
CA TYR A 163 6.95 1.84 13.40
C TYR A 163 5.94 2.45 12.42
N ILE A 164 5.60 1.75 11.34
CA ILE A 164 4.73 2.29 10.27
C ILE A 164 3.39 2.80 10.81
N SER A 165 2.77 2.11 11.77
CA SER A 165 1.49 2.55 12.37
C SER A 165 1.64 3.86 13.16
N ILE A 166 2.78 4.08 13.79
CA ILE A 166 3.09 5.31 14.53
C ILE A 166 3.33 6.46 13.55
N VAL A 167 4.11 6.19 12.50
CA VAL A 167 4.36 7.15 11.42
C VAL A 167 3.05 7.62 10.79
N GLU A 168 2.16 6.68 10.44
CA GLU A 168 0.86 7.02 9.87
C GLU A 168 -0.03 7.76 10.88
N SER A 169 0.00 7.41 12.17
CA SER A 169 -0.74 8.14 13.21
C SER A 169 -0.25 9.58 13.34
N LEU A 170 1.08 9.81 13.27
CA LEU A 170 1.66 11.15 13.29
C LEU A 170 1.25 11.95 12.04
N LYS A 171 1.25 11.33 10.85
CA LYS A 171 0.76 11.95 9.62
C LYS A 171 -0.72 12.33 9.72
N HIS A 172 -1.58 11.43 10.23
CA HIS A 172 -3.00 11.73 10.43
C HIS A 172 -3.21 12.92 11.40
N ALA A 173 -2.46 12.95 12.51
CA ALA A 173 -2.47 14.08 13.43
C ALA A 173 -1.99 15.37 12.74
N GLY A 174 -0.96 15.26 11.91
CA GLY A 174 -0.45 16.37 11.09
C GLY A 174 -1.53 16.93 10.16
N ILE A 175 -2.19 16.08 9.38
CA ILE A 175 -3.28 16.48 8.48
C ILE A 175 -4.40 17.18 9.27
N ALA A 176 -4.80 16.64 10.44
CA ALA A 176 -5.82 17.27 11.28
C ALA A 176 -5.42 18.67 11.70
N ASN A 177 -4.14 18.90 12.05
CA ASN A 177 -3.60 20.17 12.58
C ASN A 177 -2.98 21.09 11.51
N ASP A 178 -3.12 20.77 10.22
CA ASP A 178 -2.52 21.52 9.09
C ASP A 178 -0.99 21.62 9.21
N ALA A 179 -0.35 20.52 9.60
CA ALA A 179 1.08 20.42 9.85
C ALA A 179 1.69 19.20 9.14
N ASP A 180 2.72 19.44 8.33
CA ASP A 180 3.58 18.39 7.78
C ASP A 180 4.54 17.92 8.88
N VAL A 181 4.53 16.61 9.15
CA VAL A 181 5.30 16.00 10.24
C VAL A 181 6.57 15.38 9.69
N ASP A 182 7.70 16.02 9.94
CA ASP A 182 9.02 15.47 9.71
C ASP A 182 9.44 14.58 10.91
N ILE A 183 9.82 13.34 10.65
CA ILE A 183 10.17 12.38 11.70
C ILE A 183 11.69 12.26 11.79
N LYS A 184 12.23 12.65 12.94
CA LYS A 184 13.62 12.40 13.32
C LYS A 184 13.70 11.05 14.01
N TRP A 185 14.32 10.09 13.35
CA TRP A 185 14.56 8.76 13.89
C TRP A 185 15.73 8.79 14.87
N VAL A 186 15.50 8.32 16.08
CA VAL A 186 16.51 8.31 17.13
C VAL A 186 16.57 6.92 17.76
N ASP A 187 17.73 6.28 17.72
CA ASP A 187 17.94 5.03 18.45
C ASP A 187 18.02 5.32 19.96
N SER A 188 17.23 4.61 20.75
CA SER A 188 17.22 4.81 22.19
C SER A 188 18.57 4.47 22.84
N GLU A 189 19.36 3.55 22.26
CA GLU A 189 20.68 3.17 22.76
C GLU A 189 21.75 4.25 22.54
N ASP A 190 21.51 5.20 21.59
CA ASP A 190 22.45 6.28 21.30
C ASP A 190 22.27 7.50 22.23
N ILE A 191 21.26 7.50 23.10
CA ILE A 191 20.95 8.63 23.98
C ILE A 191 21.71 8.46 25.31
N THR A 192 22.36 9.53 25.72
CA THR A 192 23.07 9.65 27.00
C THR A 192 22.76 10.98 27.67
N ASP A 193 23.05 11.11 28.96
CA ASP A 193 22.93 12.37 29.71
C ASP A 193 23.74 13.53 29.07
N ASP A 194 24.85 13.20 28.41
CA ASP A 194 25.72 14.20 27.80
C ASP A 194 25.17 14.73 26.46
N ASN A 195 24.46 13.91 25.67
CA ASN A 195 24.02 14.27 24.31
C ASN A 195 22.52 14.54 24.19
N VAL A 196 21.70 14.26 25.20
CA VAL A 196 20.24 14.38 25.15
C VAL A 196 19.77 15.77 24.72
N ASN A 197 20.38 16.84 25.28
CA ASN A 197 20.01 18.20 24.96
C ASN A 197 20.33 18.59 23.51
N GLU A 198 21.46 18.15 22.99
CA GLU A 198 21.87 18.39 21.61
C GLU A 198 20.98 17.59 20.65
N THR A 199 20.77 16.31 20.95
CA THR A 199 19.97 15.41 20.12
C THR A 199 18.54 15.92 19.91
N PHE A 200 17.93 16.53 20.91
CA PHE A 200 16.54 16.98 20.84
C PHE A 200 16.40 18.50 20.67
N SER A 201 17.48 19.23 20.44
CA SER A 201 17.46 20.69 20.34
C SER A 201 16.65 21.23 19.14
N ASP A 202 16.50 20.46 18.08
CA ASP A 202 15.87 20.85 16.81
C ASP A 202 14.47 20.24 16.60
N VAL A 203 13.88 19.59 17.62
CA VAL A 203 12.56 18.98 17.51
C VAL A 203 11.49 19.73 18.28
N ASN A 204 10.25 19.62 17.82
CA ASN A 204 9.09 20.24 18.45
C ASN A 204 8.39 19.30 19.46
N GLY A 205 8.72 18.02 19.42
CA GLY A 205 8.17 17.02 20.33
C GLY A 205 8.95 15.71 20.23
N ILE A 206 8.78 14.87 21.25
CA ILE A 206 9.41 13.57 21.35
C ILE A 206 8.30 12.54 21.57
N LEU A 207 8.37 11.43 20.83
CA LEU A 207 7.49 10.28 20.99
C LEU A 207 8.33 9.04 21.23
N VAL A 208 8.09 8.39 22.37
CA VAL A 208 8.70 7.11 22.75
C VAL A 208 7.61 6.05 22.64
N PRO A 209 7.63 5.18 21.63
CA PRO A 209 6.64 4.12 21.48
C PRO A 209 6.84 3.02 22.50
N GLY A 210 5.82 2.18 22.71
CA GLY A 210 5.93 1.00 23.55
C GLY A 210 7.06 0.09 23.08
N GLY A 211 7.86 -0.39 24.02
CA GLY A 211 8.96 -1.31 23.78
C GLY A 211 9.35 -2.04 25.04
N PHE A 212 9.70 -3.32 24.95
CA PHE A 212 10.08 -4.15 26.07
C PHE A 212 11.52 -4.59 25.94
N GLY A 213 12.16 -4.95 27.09
CA GLY A 213 13.55 -5.36 27.19
C GLY A 213 14.51 -4.20 27.40
N ASN A 214 15.78 -4.52 27.69
CA ASN A 214 16.79 -3.56 28.15
C ASN A 214 16.96 -2.38 27.18
N ARG A 215 17.06 -2.63 25.88
CA ARG A 215 17.21 -1.56 24.87
C ARG A 215 16.05 -0.55 24.85
N GLY A 216 14.84 -0.98 25.24
CA GLY A 216 13.68 -0.11 25.28
C GLY A 216 13.45 0.56 26.63
N ILE A 217 14.05 0.07 27.70
CA ILE A 217 13.87 0.55 29.07
C ILE A 217 15.05 1.40 29.51
N GLU A 218 16.29 0.91 29.31
CA GLU A 218 17.50 1.62 29.71
C GLU A 218 17.93 2.70 28.70
N GLY A 219 17.72 2.45 27.40
CA GLY A 219 17.92 3.46 26.35
C GLY A 219 16.75 4.40 26.28
#